data_81d8476b350041f657a55647aaaf224e
#
_entry.id   81d8476b350041f657a55647aaaf224e
#
_cell.length_a   1.000
_cell.length_b   1.000
_cell.length_c   1.000
_cell.angle_alpha   90.00
_cell.angle_beta   90.00
_cell.angle_gamma   90.00
#
_symmetry.space_group_name_H-M   'P 1'
#
loop_
_entity.id
_entity.type
_entity.pdbx_description
1 polymer ?
#
loop_
_entity_poly.entity_id
_entity_poly.type
_entity_poly.pdbx_seq_one_letter_code
_entity_poly.pdbx_strand_id
1 'polypeptide(L)'
;MAVFILALAACGPRTETDSEVHSPEVAADLFTFEHDSFTAFFNNLKSLCGKSFEGKQIYMKEDRESWEDKHMVMHVTVCEDDVVHIPFHMDEDRSRTWMFFNENGELRFRHDHRHEDGTPEDMTMYGGYADQERGTATHQVFPADEYTIDIHPISVDSEWVVELKNDMSILSYQLHHEGELLFEAHFDLTQPL
;
A
#
# COMPACT_ATOMS: atom_id res chain seq x y z
N MET A 1 -52.49 27.41 72.11
CA MET A 1 -52.47 27.77 70.68
C MET A 1 -51.13 27.30 70.09
N ALA A 2 -51.12 26.21 69.43
CA ALA A 2 -49.89 25.62 68.76
C ALA A 2 -50.04 25.81 67.29
N VAL A 3 -49.09 26.48 66.66
CA VAL A 3 -49.02 26.72 65.24
C VAL A 3 -48.07 25.66 64.64
N PHE A 4 -48.61 24.78 63.85
CA PHE A 4 -47.84 23.80 63.05
C PHE A 4 -47.35 24.50 61.75
N ILE A 5 -46.04 24.52 61.56
CA ILE A 5 -45.45 24.92 60.28
C ILE A 5 -45.16 23.66 59.46
N LEU A 6 -45.80 23.55 58.33
CA LEU A 6 -45.64 22.47 57.37
C LEU A 6 -44.45 22.83 56.44
N ALA A 7 -43.39 22.05 56.43
CA ALA A 7 -42.30 22.20 55.52
C ALA A 7 -42.58 21.38 54.25
N LEU A 8 -42.69 22.04 53.09
CA LEU A 8 -42.77 21.45 51.77
C LEU A 8 -41.37 21.16 51.25
N ALA A 9 -41.07 19.90 51.07
CA ALA A 9 -39.85 19.46 50.36
C ALA A 9 -40.10 19.55 48.83
N ALA A 10 -39.35 20.42 48.17
CA ALA A 10 -39.36 20.50 46.71
C ALA A 10 -38.38 19.44 46.15
N CYS A 11 -38.89 18.46 45.46
CA CYS A 11 -38.12 17.59 44.58
C CYS A 11 -37.78 18.36 43.28
N GLY A 12 -36.48 18.71 43.08
CA GLY A 12 -35.96 19.22 41.82
C GLY A 12 -35.68 18.05 40.87
N PRO A 13 -35.83 18.22 39.54
CA PRO A 13 -35.53 17.19 38.60
C PRO A 13 -34.01 16.93 38.50
N ARG A 14 -33.63 15.66 38.60
CA ARG A 14 -32.28 15.16 38.40
C ARG A 14 -31.98 15.21 36.89
N THR A 15 -31.09 16.08 36.48
CA THR A 15 -30.51 16.05 35.14
C THR A 15 -29.62 14.84 35.01
N GLU A 16 -30.04 13.81 34.27
CA GLU A 16 -29.19 12.77 33.78
C GLU A 16 -28.25 13.40 32.77
N THR A 17 -26.94 13.42 33.08
CA THR A 17 -25.90 13.69 32.12
C THR A 17 -25.78 12.43 31.26
N ASP A 18 -26.31 12.55 30.03
CA ASP A 18 -26.05 11.59 28.97
C ASP A 18 -24.54 11.60 28.70
N SER A 19 -23.84 10.61 29.24
CA SER A 19 -22.48 10.29 28.82
C SER A 19 -22.62 9.60 27.47
N GLU A 20 -22.42 10.34 26.39
CA GLU A 20 -22.18 9.76 25.06
C GLU A 20 -21.04 8.75 25.19
N VAL A 21 -21.41 7.48 25.19
CA VAL A 21 -20.49 6.36 24.97
C VAL A 21 -20.01 6.50 23.53
N HIS A 22 -18.83 7.08 23.40
CA HIS A 22 -18.13 7.12 22.10
C HIS A 22 -17.88 5.67 21.69
N SER A 23 -18.65 5.20 20.73
CA SER A 23 -18.56 3.86 20.18
C SER A 23 -17.18 3.66 19.56
N PRO A 24 -16.47 2.54 19.77
CA PRO A 24 -15.20 2.25 19.12
C PRO A 24 -15.32 1.93 17.62
N GLU A 25 -16.50 2.05 17.05
CA GLU A 25 -16.81 1.75 15.65
C GLU A 25 -16.19 2.74 14.64
N VAL A 26 -15.87 3.96 15.06
CA VAL A 26 -15.34 5.00 14.16
C VAL A 26 -13.85 4.80 13.83
N ALA A 27 -13.11 4.05 14.65
CA ALA A 27 -11.68 3.82 14.40
C ALA A 27 -11.41 2.66 13.41
N ALA A 28 -12.34 1.73 13.26
CA ALA A 28 -12.22 0.60 12.32
C ALA A 28 -12.46 1.01 10.85
N ASP A 29 -13.15 2.15 10.63
CA ASP A 29 -13.54 2.62 9.31
C ASP A 29 -12.41 3.37 8.57
N LEU A 30 -11.39 3.83 9.30
CA LEU A 30 -10.29 4.62 8.73
C LEU A 30 -9.32 3.81 7.86
N PHE A 31 -9.31 2.48 7.98
CA PHE A 31 -8.41 1.58 7.25
C PHE A 31 -9.14 0.60 6.33
N THR A 32 -10.43 0.83 6.09
CA THR A 32 -11.21 0.00 5.17
C THR A 32 -11.03 0.49 3.74
N PHE A 33 -10.67 -0.41 2.84
CA PHE A 33 -10.64 -0.10 1.41
C PHE A 33 -12.06 0.00 0.84
N GLU A 34 -12.26 0.86 -0.16
CA GLU A 34 -13.54 1.02 -0.85
C GLU A 34 -13.92 -0.21 -1.69
N HIS A 35 -12.90 -1.00 -2.15
CA HIS A 35 -13.09 -2.18 -2.98
C HIS A 35 -12.57 -3.45 -2.30
N ASP A 36 -13.35 -4.53 -2.37
CA ASP A 36 -12.98 -5.84 -1.86
C ASP A 36 -11.70 -6.39 -2.51
N SER A 37 -11.45 -6.07 -3.79
CA SER A 37 -10.23 -6.46 -4.50
C SER A 37 -8.99 -5.80 -3.90
N PHE A 38 -9.07 -4.55 -3.46
CA PHE A 38 -7.98 -3.84 -2.80
C PHE A 38 -7.68 -4.45 -1.44
N THR A 39 -8.73 -4.69 -0.64
CA THR A 39 -8.62 -5.35 0.66
C THR A 39 -7.93 -6.73 0.53
N ALA A 40 -8.40 -7.54 -0.41
CA ALA A 40 -7.86 -8.88 -0.62
C ALA A 40 -6.41 -8.85 -1.11
N PHE A 41 -6.07 -7.98 -2.07
CA PHE A 41 -4.71 -7.81 -2.58
C PHE A 41 -3.75 -7.34 -1.48
N PHE A 42 -4.13 -6.33 -0.73
CA PHE A 42 -3.32 -5.78 0.37
C PHE A 42 -3.07 -6.84 1.47
N ASN A 43 -4.10 -7.60 1.84
CA ASN A 43 -3.97 -8.71 2.79
C ASN A 43 -3.08 -9.83 2.26
N ASN A 44 -3.11 -10.12 0.95
CA ASN A 44 -2.20 -11.07 0.32
C ASN A 44 -0.75 -10.61 0.44
N LEU A 45 -0.44 -9.33 0.21
CA LEU A 45 0.91 -8.77 0.45
C LEU A 45 1.29 -8.86 1.94
N LYS A 46 0.38 -8.49 2.87
CA LYS A 46 0.61 -8.60 4.33
C LYS A 46 0.92 -10.05 4.76
N SER A 47 0.38 -11.06 4.10
CA SER A 47 0.63 -12.48 4.42
C SER A 47 2.09 -12.91 4.17
N LEU A 48 2.83 -12.12 3.40
CA LEU A 48 4.25 -12.31 3.12
C LEU A 48 5.17 -11.62 4.14
N CYS A 49 4.61 -10.95 5.14
CA CYS A 49 5.34 -10.14 6.10
C CYS A 49 6.46 -10.91 6.82
N GLY A 50 7.60 -10.25 6.97
CA GLY A 50 8.81 -10.79 7.59
C GLY A 50 9.59 -11.76 6.71
N LYS A 51 9.18 -11.95 5.45
CA LYS A 51 9.85 -12.84 4.50
C LYS A 51 10.61 -12.04 3.44
N SER A 52 11.62 -12.69 2.87
CA SER A 52 12.42 -12.19 1.75
C SER A 52 12.42 -13.22 0.64
N PHE A 53 12.46 -12.77 -0.61
CA PHE A 53 12.35 -13.64 -1.77
C PHE A 53 13.31 -13.23 -2.85
N GLU A 54 13.99 -14.20 -3.46
CA GLU A 54 14.81 -13.98 -4.64
C GLU A 54 13.95 -13.71 -5.87
N GLY A 55 14.45 -12.81 -6.71
CA GLY A 55 13.81 -12.42 -7.96
C GLY A 55 14.75 -12.53 -9.15
N LYS A 56 14.15 -12.51 -10.33
CA LYS A 56 14.88 -12.48 -11.60
C LYS A 56 14.14 -11.66 -12.63
N GLN A 57 14.88 -11.05 -13.55
CA GLN A 57 14.33 -10.46 -14.76
C GLN A 57 13.69 -11.54 -15.62
N ILE A 58 12.45 -11.31 -16.08
CA ILE A 58 11.74 -12.15 -17.04
C ILE A 58 11.76 -11.50 -18.42
N TYR A 59 11.62 -10.19 -18.43
CA TYR A 59 11.61 -9.40 -19.67
C TYR A 59 12.26 -8.03 -19.45
N MET A 60 12.97 -7.55 -20.44
CA MET A 60 13.44 -6.18 -20.57
C MET A 60 13.33 -5.80 -22.05
N LYS A 61 12.68 -4.66 -22.35
CA LYS A 61 12.59 -4.13 -23.71
C LYS A 61 13.99 -3.83 -24.24
N GLU A 62 14.22 -4.11 -25.54
CA GLU A 62 15.43 -3.68 -26.23
C GLU A 62 15.71 -2.19 -26.01
N ASP A 63 16.98 -1.79 -25.98
CA ASP A 63 17.46 -0.45 -25.71
C ASP A 63 17.40 0.01 -24.22
N ARG A 64 17.03 -0.88 -23.29
CA ARG A 64 17.13 -0.66 -21.86
C ARG A 64 18.28 -1.46 -21.25
N GLU A 65 18.87 -0.96 -20.14
CA GLU A 65 19.89 -1.70 -19.40
C GLU A 65 19.32 -3.01 -18.84
N SER A 66 19.90 -4.14 -19.20
CA SER A 66 19.49 -5.45 -18.69
C SER A 66 19.90 -5.65 -17.24
N TRP A 67 19.01 -6.26 -16.46
CA TRP A 67 19.26 -6.69 -15.08
C TRP A 67 19.34 -8.21 -14.96
N GLU A 68 19.56 -8.93 -16.07
CA GLU A 68 19.55 -10.39 -16.13
C GLU A 68 20.64 -11.02 -15.22
N ASP A 69 21.80 -10.34 -15.11
CA ASP A 69 22.91 -10.77 -14.26
C ASP A 69 22.83 -10.18 -12.83
N LYS A 70 21.77 -9.46 -12.48
CA LYS A 70 21.61 -8.85 -11.16
C LYS A 70 20.94 -9.78 -10.17
N HIS A 71 21.50 -9.85 -8.96
CA HIS A 71 20.84 -10.52 -7.85
C HIS A 71 19.76 -9.60 -7.26
N MET A 72 18.50 -9.98 -7.45
CA MET A 72 17.36 -9.22 -6.97
C MET A 72 16.77 -9.89 -5.75
N VAL A 73 16.45 -9.11 -4.73
CA VAL A 73 15.75 -9.59 -3.52
C VAL A 73 14.70 -8.57 -3.11
N MET A 74 13.49 -9.02 -2.86
CA MET A 74 12.48 -8.22 -2.19
C MET A 74 12.34 -8.66 -0.74
N HIS A 75 12.10 -7.70 0.16
CA HIS A 75 11.92 -7.93 1.60
C HIS A 75 10.59 -7.32 2.05
N VAL A 76 9.65 -8.13 2.55
CA VAL A 76 8.39 -7.59 3.08
C VAL A 76 8.58 -7.25 4.55
N THR A 77 8.77 -5.97 4.89
CA THR A 77 9.30 -5.56 6.21
C THR A 77 8.29 -4.83 7.09
N VAL A 78 7.49 -3.92 6.53
CA VAL A 78 6.44 -3.17 7.25
C VAL A 78 5.09 -3.69 6.78
N CYS A 79 4.19 -4.03 7.73
CA CYS A 79 2.90 -4.62 7.43
C CYS A 79 1.86 -4.14 8.44
N GLU A 80 1.65 -2.83 8.45
CA GLU A 80 0.65 -2.18 9.30
C GLU A 80 -0.74 -2.25 8.67
N ASP A 81 -1.74 -1.66 9.30
CA ASP A 81 -3.11 -1.76 8.79
C ASP A 81 -3.34 -0.92 7.53
N ASP A 82 -2.55 0.12 7.35
CA ASP A 82 -2.64 1.08 6.26
C ASP A 82 -1.41 1.10 5.33
N VAL A 83 -0.35 0.33 5.64
CA VAL A 83 0.87 0.35 4.84
C VAL A 83 1.60 -0.98 4.80
N VAL A 84 2.13 -1.32 3.62
CA VAL A 84 3.10 -2.40 3.40
C VAL A 84 4.33 -1.82 2.70
N HIS A 85 5.53 -2.04 3.28
CA HIS A 85 6.79 -1.70 2.64
C HIS A 85 7.53 -2.96 2.18
N ILE A 86 8.03 -2.90 0.95
CA ILE A 86 8.81 -3.95 0.33
C ILE A 86 10.12 -3.35 -0.20
N PRO A 87 11.17 -3.20 0.63
CA PRO A 87 12.51 -2.91 0.14
C PRO A 87 12.90 -3.87 -0.98
N PHE A 88 13.38 -3.30 -2.08
CA PHE A 88 13.85 -4.02 -3.25
C PHE A 88 15.35 -3.78 -3.42
N HIS A 89 16.13 -4.84 -3.28
CA HIS A 89 17.59 -4.81 -3.42
C HIS A 89 18.01 -5.38 -4.77
N MET A 90 19.01 -4.76 -5.36
CA MET A 90 19.62 -5.21 -6.59
C MET A 90 21.15 -5.17 -6.43
N ASP A 91 21.79 -6.33 -6.24
CA ASP A 91 23.16 -6.46 -5.78
C ASP A 91 23.37 -5.66 -4.47
N GLU A 92 24.28 -4.68 -4.47
CA GLU A 92 24.54 -3.79 -3.33
C GLU A 92 23.62 -2.55 -3.29
N ASP A 93 22.83 -2.32 -4.34
CA ASP A 93 21.90 -1.20 -4.41
C ASP A 93 20.66 -1.48 -3.53
N ARG A 94 20.47 -0.64 -2.52
CA ARG A 94 19.38 -0.70 -1.55
C ARG A 94 18.51 0.56 -1.55
N SER A 95 18.60 1.31 -2.64
CA SER A 95 17.96 2.64 -2.75
C SER A 95 16.43 2.58 -2.86
N ARG A 96 15.85 1.41 -3.17
CA ARG A 96 14.45 1.30 -3.59
C ARG A 96 13.58 0.60 -2.57
N THR A 97 12.38 1.16 -2.34
CA THR A 97 11.31 0.51 -1.58
C THR A 97 9.98 0.65 -2.32
N TRP A 98 9.32 -0.45 -2.57
CA TRP A 98 7.92 -0.43 -2.98
C TRP A 98 7.03 -0.23 -1.76
N MET A 99 6.07 0.67 -1.85
CA MET A 99 5.19 1.03 -0.76
C MET A 99 3.74 0.95 -1.24
N PHE A 100 2.92 0.20 -0.51
CA PHE A 100 1.48 0.09 -0.75
C PHE A 100 0.75 0.71 0.42
N PHE A 101 -0.19 1.62 0.14
CA PHE A 101 -0.93 2.35 1.17
C PHE A 101 -2.43 2.14 1.01
N ASN A 102 -3.14 2.11 2.14
CA ASN A 102 -4.53 2.51 2.19
C ASN A 102 -4.60 4.02 2.40
N GLU A 103 -4.92 4.75 1.38
CA GLU A 103 -5.07 6.21 1.45
C GLU A 103 -6.52 6.60 1.21
N ASN A 104 -7.27 6.85 2.29
CA ASN A 104 -8.69 7.18 2.28
C ASN A 104 -9.58 6.12 1.59
N GLY A 105 -9.26 4.84 1.74
CA GLY A 105 -10.00 3.73 1.13
C GLY A 105 -9.50 3.29 -0.24
N GLU A 106 -8.61 4.05 -0.85
CA GLU A 106 -7.99 3.70 -2.13
C GLU A 106 -6.64 3.01 -1.92
N LEU A 107 -6.32 2.05 -2.78
CA LEU A 107 -5.02 1.39 -2.78
C LEU A 107 -4.05 2.21 -3.63
N ARG A 108 -2.96 2.67 -3.00
CA ARG A 108 -1.93 3.48 -3.65
C ARG A 108 -0.59 2.76 -3.65
N PHE A 109 0.13 2.80 -4.77
CA PHE A 109 1.46 2.26 -4.94
C PHE A 109 2.48 3.37 -5.16
N ARG A 110 3.64 3.28 -4.47
CA ARG A 110 4.74 4.25 -4.57
C ARG A 110 6.09 3.55 -4.62
N HIS A 111 7.03 4.19 -5.34
CA HIS A 111 8.44 3.84 -5.35
C HIS A 111 9.20 4.89 -4.55
N ASP A 112 9.64 4.54 -3.34
CA ASP A 112 10.54 5.39 -2.57
C ASP A 112 11.99 5.10 -2.99
N HIS A 113 12.69 6.15 -3.41
CA HIS A 113 14.11 6.09 -3.78
C HIS A 113 14.91 6.99 -2.85
N ARG A 114 16.01 6.43 -2.33
CA ARG A 114 16.87 7.10 -1.36
C ARG A 114 18.33 7.00 -1.71
N HIS A 115 19.08 8.09 -1.46
CA HIS A 115 20.54 8.07 -1.45
C HIS A 115 21.05 7.19 -0.30
N GLU A 116 22.36 6.84 -0.33
CA GLU A 116 23.01 6.03 0.73
C GLU A 116 22.91 6.65 2.13
N ASP A 117 22.84 7.99 2.22
CA ASP A 117 22.66 8.70 3.49
C ASP A 117 21.20 8.73 3.99
N GLY A 118 20.26 8.11 3.26
CA GLY A 118 18.83 8.04 3.56
C GLY A 118 18.01 9.26 3.14
N THR A 119 18.62 10.28 2.53
CA THR A 119 17.88 11.42 1.97
C THR A 119 17.12 11.01 0.70
N PRO A 120 15.91 11.59 0.44
CA PRO A 120 15.15 11.27 -0.76
C PRO A 120 15.91 11.70 -2.03
N GLU A 121 15.84 10.88 -3.08
CA GLU A 121 16.27 11.28 -4.43
C GLU A 121 15.25 12.23 -5.05
N ASP A 122 15.69 12.99 -6.08
CA ASP A 122 14.81 13.92 -6.81
C ASP A 122 13.62 13.18 -7.45
N MET A 123 13.84 11.95 -7.93
CA MET A 123 12.83 11.09 -8.52
C MET A 123 12.45 9.97 -7.52
N THR A 124 11.62 10.34 -6.55
CA THR A 124 11.12 9.43 -5.51
C THR A 124 9.61 9.57 -5.34
N MET A 125 8.97 8.61 -4.67
CA MET A 125 7.53 8.55 -4.39
C MET A 125 6.65 8.58 -5.66
N TYR A 126 7.18 8.21 -6.82
CA TYR A 126 6.39 8.05 -8.03
C TYR A 126 5.56 6.75 -8.01
N GLY A 127 4.46 6.72 -8.76
CA GLY A 127 3.52 5.62 -8.81
C GLY A 127 2.10 6.11 -9.11
N GLY A 128 1.08 5.49 -8.50
CA GLY A 128 -0.31 5.92 -8.67
C GLY A 128 -1.29 5.13 -7.83
N TYR A 129 -2.57 5.44 -7.99
CA TYR A 129 -3.67 4.71 -7.38
C TYR A 129 -4.04 3.48 -8.22
N ALA A 130 -4.52 2.43 -7.57
CA ALA A 130 -5.00 1.24 -8.25
C ALA A 130 -6.23 1.55 -9.12
N ASP A 131 -6.22 0.99 -10.32
CA ASP A 131 -7.36 1.07 -11.22
C ASP A 131 -8.51 0.21 -10.70
N GLN A 132 -9.65 0.85 -10.42
CA GLN A 132 -10.80 0.20 -9.78
C GLN A 132 -11.47 -0.87 -10.67
N GLU A 133 -11.34 -0.77 -12.00
CA GLU A 133 -11.99 -1.67 -12.95
C GLU A 133 -11.11 -2.85 -13.36
N ARG A 134 -9.76 -2.66 -13.32
CA ARG A 134 -8.79 -3.66 -13.78
C ARG A 134 -8.18 -4.49 -12.65
N GLY A 135 -8.51 -4.17 -11.39
CA GLY A 135 -7.95 -4.84 -10.20
C GLY A 135 -8.70 -6.12 -9.81
N THR A 136 -7.96 -7.08 -9.26
CA THR A 136 -8.48 -8.29 -8.60
C THR A 136 -7.77 -8.54 -7.27
N ALA A 137 -8.16 -9.58 -6.53
CA ALA A 137 -7.49 -9.99 -5.30
C ALA A 137 -5.99 -10.32 -5.45
N THR A 138 -5.54 -10.62 -6.67
CA THR A 138 -4.16 -11.04 -6.96
C THR A 138 -3.48 -10.24 -8.05
N HIS A 139 -4.15 -9.27 -8.64
CA HIS A 139 -3.63 -8.45 -9.73
C HIS A 139 -4.09 -7.01 -9.54
N GLN A 140 -3.17 -6.06 -9.54
CA GLN A 140 -3.47 -4.64 -9.47
C GLN A 140 -2.67 -3.86 -10.51
N VAL A 141 -3.30 -2.85 -11.07
CA VAL A 141 -2.73 -1.95 -12.07
C VAL A 141 -2.71 -0.55 -11.50
N PHE A 142 -1.58 0.13 -11.59
CA PHE A 142 -1.33 1.45 -11.01
C PHE A 142 -0.89 2.42 -12.10
N PRO A 143 -1.81 3.13 -12.80
CA PRO A 143 -1.44 4.19 -13.74
C PRO A 143 -0.67 5.31 -13.03
N ALA A 144 0.26 5.94 -13.75
CA ALA A 144 0.99 7.12 -13.24
C ALA A 144 0.00 8.23 -12.87
N ASP A 145 0.06 8.71 -11.63
CA ASP A 145 -0.77 9.82 -11.17
C ASP A 145 -0.17 11.20 -11.50
N GLU A 146 -0.91 12.26 -11.19
CA GLU A 146 -0.51 13.64 -11.46
C GLU A 146 0.85 13.98 -10.83
N TYR A 147 1.11 13.56 -9.58
CA TYR A 147 2.41 13.76 -8.93
C TYR A 147 3.54 13.11 -9.73
N THR A 148 3.35 11.88 -10.19
CA THR A 148 4.35 11.13 -10.98
C THR A 148 4.62 11.81 -12.31
N ILE A 149 3.56 12.29 -12.99
CA ILE A 149 3.67 13.00 -14.26
C ILE A 149 4.39 14.35 -14.08
N ASP A 150 4.11 15.07 -12.99
CA ASP A 150 4.74 16.35 -12.68
C ASP A 150 6.26 16.23 -12.49
N ILE A 151 6.72 15.21 -11.74
CA ILE A 151 8.17 14.99 -11.53
C ILE A 151 8.85 14.28 -12.70
N HIS A 152 8.09 13.56 -13.54
CA HIS A 152 8.62 12.79 -14.66
C HIS A 152 7.62 12.76 -15.84
N PRO A 153 7.54 13.83 -16.67
CA PRO A 153 6.51 13.99 -17.69
C PRO A 153 6.39 12.87 -18.72
N ILE A 154 7.47 12.13 -18.98
CA ILE A 154 7.42 11.00 -19.91
C ILE A 154 6.65 9.79 -19.35
N SER A 155 6.26 9.82 -18.07
CA SER A 155 5.46 8.75 -17.43
C SER A 155 3.96 8.89 -17.68
N VAL A 156 3.50 9.86 -18.46
CA VAL A 156 2.07 10.15 -18.66
C VAL A 156 1.24 8.91 -19.05
N ASP A 157 1.78 8.02 -19.87
CA ASP A 157 1.12 6.78 -20.30
C ASP A 157 1.78 5.53 -19.68
N SER A 158 2.47 5.70 -18.53
CA SER A 158 3.08 4.58 -17.80
C SER A 158 2.12 4.01 -16.77
N GLU A 159 2.23 2.71 -16.56
CA GLU A 159 1.54 2.01 -15.49
C GLU A 159 2.41 0.88 -14.93
N TRP A 160 2.23 0.61 -13.66
CA TRP A 160 2.84 -0.53 -12.98
C TRP A 160 1.79 -1.60 -12.73
N VAL A 161 2.17 -2.86 -12.94
CA VAL A 161 1.33 -4.01 -12.62
C VAL A 161 2.03 -4.86 -11.58
N VAL A 162 1.32 -5.17 -10.50
CA VAL A 162 1.78 -6.11 -9.47
C VAL A 162 0.79 -7.26 -9.40
N GLU A 163 1.30 -8.47 -9.60
CA GLU A 163 0.46 -9.67 -9.70
C GLU A 163 1.04 -10.84 -8.90
N LEU A 164 0.18 -11.48 -8.13
CA LEU A 164 0.45 -12.73 -7.43
C LEU A 164 -0.04 -13.90 -8.31
N LYS A 165 0.88 -14.46 -9.10
CA LYS A 165 0.60 -15.52 -10.09
C LYS A 165 0.63 -16.91 -9.48
N ASN A 166 0.04 -17.88 -10.18
CA ASN A 166 0.14 -19.31 -9.91
C ASN A 166 -0.19 -19.67 -8.45
N ASP A 167 -1.39 -19.34 -8.00
CA ASP A 167 -1.84 -19.56 -6.61
C ASP A 167 -0.88 -18.95 -5.57
N MET A 168 -0.44 -17.71 -5.84
CA MET A 168 0.49 -16.93 -4.99
C MET A 168 1.89 -17.56 -4.84
N SER A 169 2.35 -18.35 -5.80
CA SER A 169 3.74 -18.86 -5.79
C SER A 169 4.75 -17.89 -6.41
N ILE A 170 4.30 -16.87 -7.13
CA ILE A 170 5.13 -15.86 -7.79
C ILE A 170 4.53 -14.48 -7.55
N LEU A 171 5.38 -13.51 -7.15
CA LEU A 171 5.04 -12.10 -7.30
C LEU A 171 5.69 -11.60 -8.59
N SER A 172 4.87 -11.11 -9.53
CA SER A 172 5.31 -10.43 -10.76
C SER A 172 5.18 -8.94 -10.58
N TYR A 173 6.25 -8.20 -10.89
CA TYR A 173 6.28 -6.76 -11.00
C TYR A 173 6.54 -6.38 -12.45
N GLN A 174 5.71 -5.50 -13.01
CA GLN A 174 5.81 -5.07 -14.40
C GLN A 174 5.76 -3.54 -14.51
N LEU A 175 6.47 -3.01 -15.50
CA LEU A 175 6.37 -1.63 -15.97
C LEU A 175 5.89 -1.65 -17.41
N HIS A 176 4.81 -0.93 -17.68
CA HIS A 176 4.29 -0.68 -19.03
C HIS A 176 4.37 0.81 -19.37
N HIS A 177 4.46 1.12 -20.66
CA HIS A 177 4.35 2.47 -21.19
C HIS A 177 3.67 2.42 -22.57
N GLU A 178 2.67 3.27 -22.80
CA GLU A 178 1.84 3.27 -24.02
C GLU A 178 1.27 1.88 -24.36
N GLY A 179 0.95 1.09 -23.33
CA GLY A 179 0.45 -0.28 -23.45
C GLY A 179 1.50 -1.34 -23.78
N GLU A 180 2.77 -0.98 -23.96
CA GLU A 180 3.87 -1.92 -24.18
C GLU A 180 4.52 -2.31 -22.85
N LEU A 181 4.84 -3.59 -22.68
CA LEU A 181 5.67 -4.08 -21.58
C LEU A 181 7.11 -3.61 -21.76
N LEU A 182 7.64 -2.87 -20.79
CA LEU A 182 9.04 -2.42 -20.77
C LEU A 182 9.93 -3.29 -19.90
N PHE A 183 9.38 -3.79 -18.79
CA PHE A 183 10.12 -4.59 -17.81
C PHE A 183 9.18 -5.54 -17.08
N GLU A 184 9.66 -6.76 -16.80
CA GLU A 184 9.02 -7.71 -15.88
C GLU A 184 10.08 -8.42 -15.04
N ALA A 185 9.83 -8.50 -13.73
CA ALA A 185 10.57 -9.34 -12.79
C ALA A 185 9.63 -10.27 -12.03
N HIS A 186 10.09 -11.48 -11.75
CA HIS A 186 9.39 -12.46 -10.92
C HIS A 186 10.17 -12.75 -9.65
N PHE A 187 9.46 -12.88 -8.53
CA PHE A 187 9.98 -13.29 -7.22
C PHE A 187 9.33 -14.61 -6.81
N ASP A 188 10.14 -15.60 -6.47
CA ASP A 188 9.66 -16.94 -6.06
C ASP A 188 9.19 -16.91 -4.61
N LEU A 189 7.87 -16.94 -4.40
CA LEU A 189 7.25 -16.91 -3.07
C LEU A 189 7.23 -18.28 -2.38
N THR A 190 7.65 -19.35 -3.06
CA THR A 190 7.64 -20.72 -2.51
C THR A 190 8.87 -20.99 -1.62
N GLN A 191 9.94 -20.18 -1.76
CA GLN A 191 11.21 -20.38 -1.07
C GLN A 191 11.68 -19.07 -0.43
N PRO A 192 11.12 -18.69 0.73
CA PRO A 192 11.63 -17.54 1.46
C PRO A 192 13.08 -17.80 1.92
N LEU A 193 13.90 -16.70 1.89
CA LEU A 193 15.29 -16.68 2.31
C LEU A 193 15.46 -16.73 3.84
#